data_5812551657d0c75807a918475473fa43
#
_entry.id   5812551657d0c75807a918475473fa43
#
_cell.length_a   1.000
_cell.length_b   1.000
_cell.length_c   1.000
_cell.angle_alpha   90.00
_cell.angle_beta   90.00
_cell.angle_gamma   90.00
#
_symmetry.space_group_name_H-M   'P 1'
#
loop_
_entity.id
_entity.type
_entity.pdbx_description
1 polymer ?
#
loop_
_entity_poly.entity_id
_entity_poly.type
_entity_poly.pdbx_seq_one_letter_code
_entity_poly.pdbx_strand_id
1 'polypeptide(L)'
;LECLFDIFIEAVTTFTPDTPLNIRQLITNKLTYVPEAPYDLLIPKKVLIIGSGGLSIGQAGEFDYSGSQAIKALQEENIQTVLINPNIATVQTSKGLADKVYFLPLVPEYVEQVIRAERPGGVLLTFGGQTGLNCGVALQRAGIFDKYNCRILGTPIEAIIDTEDRKIFSERIAAIGEKVAPSCAVYSVQEAIDAAEKLGYPVMARAAFSLGGLGSGFADNKEELKTLALQALAHSSQLIIDKSLKGWKEVEYEVVRDAYDNCITXC
;
A
#
# COMPACT_ATOMS: atom_id res chain seq x y z
N LEU A 1 -8.96 13.73 -20.75
CA LEU A 1 -9.03 15.19 -21.03
C LEU A 1 -9.94 15.52 -22.21
N GLU A 2 -10.09 14.62 -23.21
CA GLU A 2 -10.93 14.86 -24.40
C GLU A 2 -12.35 15.24 -24.01
N CYS A 3 -12.94 14.53 -23.05
CA CYS A 3 -14.32 14.80 -22.61
C CYS A 3 -14.52 16.25 -22.13
N LEU A 4 -13.49 16.89 -21.60
CA LEU A 4 -13.60 18.30 -21.16
C LEU A 4 -13.70 19.23 -22.37
N PHE A 5 -12.97 18.92 -23.45
CA PHE A 5 -13.05 19.69 -24.68
C PHE A 5 -14.41 19.48 -25.36
N ASP A 6 -14.92 18.25 -25.33
CA ASP A 6 -16.25 17.95 -25.87
C ASP A 6 -17.33 18.74 -25.13
N ILE A 7 -17.23 18.80 -23.80
CA ILE A 7 -18.15 19.59 -22.96
C ILE A 7 -18.07 21.08 -23.34
N PHE A 8 -16.84 21.58 -23.52
CA PHE A 8 -16.62 22.97 -23.88
C PHE A 8 -17.26 23.27 -25.23
N ILE A 9 -17.02 22.44 -26.24
CA ILE A 9 -17.60 22.62 -27.58
C ILE A 9 -19.12 22.57 -27.50
N GLU A 10 -19.68 21.63 -26.76
CA GLU A 10 -21.14 21.54 -26.58
C GLU A 10 -21.67 22.81 -25.89
N ALA A 11 -21.01 23.30 -24.89
CA ALA A 11 -21.44 24.53 -24.21
C ALA A 11 -21.44 25.72 -25.14
N VAL A 12 -20.41 25.83 -26.00
CA VAL A 12 -20.31 26.92 -26.97
C VAL A 12 -21.38 26.81 -28.07
N THR A 13 -21.61 25.63 -28.59
CA THR A 13 -22.53 25.42 -29.72
C THR A 13 -24.02 25.49 -29.30
N THR A 14 -24.30 25.15 -28.01
CA THR A 14 -25.70 25.17 -27.55
C THR A 14 -26.07 26.49 -26.87
N PHE A 15 -25.11 27.38 -26.61
CA PHE A 15 -25.38 28.65 -25.98
C PHE A 15 -26.21 29.56 -26.93
N THR A 16 -27.28 30.14 -26.39
CA THR A 16 -28.05 31.19 -27.04
C THR A 16 -28.37 32.26 -26.02
N PRO A 17 -28.45 33.54 -26.45
CA PRO A 17 -28.77 34.63 -25.50
C PRO A 17 -30.11 34.45 -24.78
N ASP A 18 -31.06 33.76 -25.44
CA ASP A 18 -32.41 33.59 -24.90
C ASP A 18 -32.56 32.37 -24.00
N THR A 19 -31.58 31.48 -23.95
CA THR A 19 -31.61 30.25 -23.12
C THR A 19 -30.33 30.15 -22.29
N PRO A 20 -30.37 30.64 -21.05
CA PRO A 20 -29.16 30.57 -20.20
C PRO A 20 -28.71 29.13 -20.03
N LEU A 21 -27.45 28.88 -20.33
CA LEU A 21 -26.85 27.57 -20.16
C LEU A 21 -26.35 27.38 -18.74
N ASN A 22 -26.86 26.35 -18.08
CA ASN A 22 -26.33 25.99 -16.76
C ASN A 22 -25.10 25.10 -16.96
N ILE A 23 -23.94 25.74 -17.05
CA ILE A 23 -22.66 25.09 -17.32
C ILE A 23 -22.34 24.05 -16.25
N ARG A 24 -22.62 24.37 -14.97
CA ARG A 24 -22.36 23.42 -13.89
C ARG A 24 -23.16 22.12 -14.10
N GLN A 25 -24.43 22.25 -14.45
CA GLN A 25 -25.28 21.08 -14.67
C GLN A 25 -24.83 20.28 -15.89
N LEU A 26 -24.43 20.96 -16.96
CA LEU A 26 -23.89 20.30 -18.15
C LEU A 26 -22.65 19.46 -17.80
N ILE A 27 -21.71 20.08 -17.08
CA ILE A 27 -20.48 19.39 -16.63
C ILE A 27 -20.84 18.20 -15.77
N THR A 28 -21.70 18.40 -14.77
CA THR A 28 -22.11 17.32 -13.86
C THR A 28 -22.71 16.16 -14.64
N ASN A 29 -23.65 16.45 -15.54
CA ASN A 29 -24.32 15.39 -16.29
C ASN A 29 -23.36 14.61 -17.19
N LYS A 30 -22.39 15.30 -17.80
CA LYS A 30 -21.45 14.67 -18.73
C LYS A 30 -20.32 13.91 -18.04
N LEU A 31 -19.95 14.35 -16.83
CA LEU A 31 -18.85 13.72 -16.10
C LEU A 31 -19.33 12.69 -15.07
N THR A 32 -20.63 12.63 -14.80
CA THR A 32 -21.15 11.63 -13.85
C THR A 32 -21.08 10.26 -14.51
N TYR A 33 -20.32 9.38 -13.89
CA TYR A 33 -20.20 7.99 -14.36
C TYR A 33 -21.48 7.22 -14.05
N VAL A 34 -22.03 6.57 -15.06
CA VAL A 34 -23.19 5.69 -14.87
C VAL A 34 -22.74 4.28 -15.31
N PRO A 35 -22.62 3.33 -14.39
CA PRO A 35 -22.15 1.99 -14.75
C PRO A 35 -23.19 1.26 -15.60
N GLU A 36 -22.73 0.50 -16.59
CA GLU A 36 -23.59 -0.33 -17.44
C GLU A 36 -24.25 -1.44 -16.63
N ALA A 37 -23.52 -1.98 -15.67
CA ALA A 37 -24.00 -3.03 -14.75
C ALA A 37 -23.76 -2.56 -13.32
N PRO A 38 -24.76 -1.99 -12.64
CA PRO A 38 -24.55 -1.48 -11.29
C PRO A 38 -24.08 -2.57 -10.33
N TYR A 39 -23.06 -2.26 -9.56
CA TYR A 39 -22.50 -3.14 -8.53
C TYR A 39 -23.26 -2.89 -7.23
N ASP A 40 -23.67 -3.96 -6.57
CA ASP A 40 -24.38 -3.85 -5.29
C ASP A 40 -23.36 -3.60 -4.18
N LEU A 41 -23.10 -2.35 -3.90
CA LEU A 41 -22.09 -1.94 -2.93
C LEU A 41 -22.61 -2.15 -1.50
N LEU A 42 -21.97 -3.06 -0.78
CA LEU A 42 -22.26 -3.28 0.63
C LEU A 42 -21.39 -2.31 1.45
N ILE A 43 -21.97 -1.16 1.77
CA ILE A 43 -21.26 -0.11 2.51
C ILE A 43 -21.30 -0.46 4.00
N PRO A 44 -20.14 -0.66 4.65
CA PRO A 44 -20.13 -0.97 6.07
C PRO A 44 -20.54 0.24 6.90
N LYS A 45 -21.22 -0.01 8.01
CA LYS A 45 -21.60 1.07 8.94
C LYS A 45 -20.46 1.48 9.85
N LYS A 46 -19.52 0.57 10.06
CA LYS A 46 -18.37 0.79 10.95
C LYS A 46 -17.12 0.18 10.32
N VAL A 47 -16.03 0.91 10.35
CA VAL A 47 -14.74 0.47 9.77
C VAL A 47 -13.65 0.58 10.83
N LEU A 48 -12.84 -0.48 10.93
CA LEU A 48 -11.63 -0.50 11.75
C LEU A 48 -10.45 -0.06 10.89
N ILE A 49 -9.68 0.88 11.40
CA ILE A 49 -8.45 1.34 10.75
C ILE A 49 -7.27 0.85 11.58
N ILE A 50 -6.38 0.08 10.96
CA ILE A 50 -5.12 -0.32 11.60
C ILE A 50 -4.17 0.86 11.42
N GLY A 51 -3.80 1.50 12.52
CA GLY A 51 -2.98 2.70 12.50
C GLY A 51 -1.50 2.44 12.37
N SER A 52 -0.74 3.51 12.39
CA SER A 52 0.68 3.50 12.02
C SER A 52 1.62 2.87 13.06
N GLY A 53 1.20 2.83 14.32
CA GLY A 53 2.06 2.28 15.37
C GLY A 53 3.30 3.11 15.61
N GLY A 54 4.38 2.45 16.06
CA GLY A 54 5.65 3.09 16.34
C GLY A 54 6.55 3.09 15.12
N LEU A 55 6.30 4.00 14.21
CA LEU A 55 7.06 4.12 12.97
C LEU A 55 8.36 4.90 13.19
N SER A 56 9.29 4.74 12.28
CA SER A 56 10.50 5.55 12.25
C SER A 56 10.14 7.00 11.88
N ILE A 57 11.04 7.93 12.20
CA ILE A 57 10.78 9.37 12.01
C ILE A 57 10.36 9.69 10.57
N GLY A 58 11.05 9.13 9.59
CA GLY A 58 10.77 9.43 8.19
C GLY A 58 9.39 8.95 7.72
N GLN A 59 8.93 7.83 8.27
CA GLN A 59 7.65 7.23 7.88
C GLN A 59 6.46 7.83 8.63
N ALA A 60 6.69 8.37 9.82
CA ALA A 60 5.61 8.83 10.70
C ALA A 60 4.74 9.90 10.04
N GLY A 61 5.35 10.88 9.39
CA GLY A 61 4.60 11.97 8.77
C GLY A 61 3.65 11.48 7.68
N GLU A 62 4.11 10.59 6.84
CA GLU A 62 3.30 10.04 5.76
C GLU A 62 2.09 9.29 6.29
N PHE A 63 2.31 8.34 7.19
CA PHE A 63 1.22 7.52 7.71
C PHE A 63 0.31 8.28 8.65
N ASP A 64 0.85 9.26 9.39
CA ASP A 64 0.02 10.13 10.23
C ASP A 64 -1.00 10.88 9.37
N TYR A 65 -0.56 11.45 8.25
CA TYR A 65 -1.43 12.19 7.37
C TYR A 65 -2.44 11.27 6.68
N SER A 66 -1.97 10.21 6.04
CA SER A 66 -2.85 9.33 5.25
C SER A 66 -3.90 8.66 6.13
N GLY A 67 -3.52 8.19 7.31
CA GLY A 67 -4.47 7.58 8.24
C GLY A 67 -5.51 8.58 8.74
N SER A 68 -5.09 9.80 9.04
CA SER A 68 -6.01 10.86 9.47
C SER A 68 -6.99 11.22 8.38
N GLN A 69 -6.52 11.30 7.13
CA GLN A 69 -7.40 11.59 6.00
C GLN A 69 -8.37 10.44 5.72
N ALA A 70 -7.94 9.18 5.94
CA ALA A 70 -8.85 8.05 5.81
C ALA A 70 -9.98 8.12 6.83
N ILE A 71 -9.67 8.46 8.08
CA ILE A 71 -10.67 8.64 9.14
C ILE A 71 -11.68 9.72 8.73
N LYS A 72 -11.16 10.87 8.26
CA LYS A 72 -12.00 11.98 7.83
C LYS A 72 -12.89 11.58 6.66
N ALA A 73 -12.34 10.89 5.66
CA ALA A 73 -13.10 10.47 4.48
C ALA A 73 -14.24 9.52 4.86
N LEU A 74 -13.97 8.58 5.77
CA LEU A 74 -15.01 7.67 6.24
C LEU A 74 -16.13 8.43 6.96
N GLN A 75 -15.78 9.41 7.77
CA GLN A 75 -16.76 10.24 8.48
C GLN A 75 -17.62 11.05 7.51
N GLU A 76 -17.02 11.57 6.45
CA GLU A 76 -17.76 12.29 5.40
C GLU A 76 -18.78 11.39 4.71
N GLU A 77 -18.53 10.08 4.71
CA GLU A 77 -19.47 9.08 4.17
C GLU A 77 -20.42 8.54 5.24
N ASN A 78 -20.43 9.13 6.43
CA ASN A 78 -21.28 8.73 7.56
C ASN A 78 -20.97 7.31 8.03
N ILE A 79 -19.70 6.91 7.98
CA ILE A 79 -19.24 5.60 8.46
C ILE A 79 -18.56 5.80 9.80
N GLN A 80 -18.93 5.02 10.81
CA GLN A 80 -18.28 5.04 12.11
C GLN A 80 -16.85 4.54 12.00
N THR A 81 -15.95 5.20 12.72
CA THR A 81 -14.51 4.91 12.65
C THR A 81 -13.99 4.41 13.99
N VAL A 82 -13.29 3.28 13.92
CA VAL A 82 -12.56 2.72 15.07
C VAL A 82 -11.09 2.63 14.66
N LEU A 83 -10.23 3.25 15.45
CA LEU A 83 -8.78 3.23 15.20
C LEU A 83 -8.09 2.39 16.26
N ILE A 84 -7.19 1.51 15.85
CA ILE A 84 -6.27 0.85 16.77
C ILE A 84 -4.85 1.36 16.47
N ASN A 85 -4.19 1.94 17.46
CA ASN A 85 -2.87 2.52 17.32
C ASN A 85 -2.23 2.69 18.70
N PRO A 86 -1.11 2.03 18.99
CA PRO A 86 -0.46 2.17 20.30
C PRO A 86 0.19 3.54 20.53
N ASN A 87 0.37 4.32 19.48
CA ASN A 87 1.10 5.59 19.56
C ASN A 87 0.16 6.74 20.00
N ILE A 88 0.41 7.26 21.19
CA ILE A 88 -0.38 8.39 21.72
C ILE A 88 0.08 9.74 21.17
N ALA A 89 1.19 9.78 20.45
CA ALA A 89 1.79 11.03 19.96
C ALA A 89 1.48 11.31 18.49
N THR A 90 0.64 10.50 17.86
CA THR A 90 0.26 10.70 16.46
C THR A 90 -1.02 11.53 16.34
N VAL A 91 -1.12 12.28 15.25
CA VAL A 91 -2.35 13.02 14.90
C VAL A 91 -3.53 12.04 14.77
N GLN A 92 -3.29 10.81 14.31
CA GLN A 92 -4.35 9.81 14.14
C GLN A 92 -5.16 9.59 15.41
N THR A 93 -4.48 9.59 16.57
CA THR A 93 -5.12 9.31 17.86
C THR A 93 -5.65 10.57 18.56
N SER A 94 -5.62 11.70 17.89
CA SER A 94 -6.13 12.97 18.46
C SER A 94 -7.60 12.84 18.83
N LYS A 95 -7.93 13.42 19.98
CA LYS A 95 -9.29 13.41 20.50
C LYS A 95 -10.25 14.08 19.49
N GLY A 96 -11.34 13.40 19.19
CA GLY A 96 -12.35 13.91 18.28
C GLY A 96 -12.13 13.59 16.82
N LEU A 97 -11.03 12.92 16.46
CA LEU A 97 -10.81 12.52 15.08
C LEU A 97 -11.56 11.23 14.77
N ALA A 98 -11.11 10.09 15.28
CA ALA A 98 -11.87 8.84 15.14
C ALA A 98 -12.99 8.78 16.20
N ASP A 99 -14.06 8.08 15.90
CA ASP A 99 -15.15 7.89 16.87
C ASP A 99 -14.69 7.13 18.11
N LYS A 100 -13.77 6.18 17.92
CA LYS A 100 -13.22 5.40 19.04
C LYS A 100 -11.77 5.04 18.74
N VAL A 101 -10.92 5.12 19.76
CA VAL A 101 -9.49 4.81 19.64
C VAL A 101 -9.13 3.75 20.67
N TYR A 102 -8.45 2.71 20.21
CA TYR A 102 -7.86 1.68 21.07
C TYR A 102 -6.34 1.85 21.06
N PHE A 103 -5.77 2.13 22.21
CA PHE A 103 -4.32 2.29 22.38
C PHE A 103 -3.72 0.93 22.74
N LEU A 104 -3.67 0.05 21.75
CA LEU A 104 -3.22 -1.32 21.92
C LEU A 104 -2.15 -1.69 20.90
N PRO A 105 -1.27 -2.64 21.21
CA PRO A 105 -0.29 -3.10 20.23
C PRO A 105 -0.95 -3.67 18.97
N LEU A 106 -0.28 -3.47 17.85
CA LEU A 106 -0.76 -3.94 16.54
C LEU A 106 -0.32 -5.39 16.31
N VAL A 107 -0.83 -6.28 17.14
CA VAL A 107 -0.59 -7.71 17.03
C VAL A 107 -1.94 -8.43 16.88
N PRO A 108 -1.97 -9.58 16.20
CA PRO A 108 -3.24 -10.24 15.90
C PRO A 108 -4.14 -10.48 17.11
N GLU A 109 -3.56 -10.81 18.25
CA GLU A 109 -4.33 -11.12 19.48
C GLU A 109 -5.16 -9.92 19.94
N TYR A 110 -4.58 -8.73 19.93
CA TYR A 110 -5.30 -7.52 20.36
C TYR A 110 -6.27 -7.03 19.28
N VAL A 111 -5.85 -7.10 18.02
CA VAL A 111 -6.72 -6.67 16.91
C VAL A 111 -7.96 -7.57 16.85
N GLU A 112 -7.80 -8.88 17.06
CA GLU A 112 -8.94 -9.80 17.12
C GLU A 112 -9.92 -9.39 18.22
N GLN A 113 -9.41 -9.01 19.41
CA GLN A 113 -10.28 -8.59 20.53
C GLN A 113 -11.07 -7.33 20.15
N VAL A 114 -10.44 -6.38 19.46
CA VAL A 114 -11.11 -5.17 19.01
C VAL A 114 -12.21 -5.52 17.98
N ILE A 115 -11.90 -6.39 17.02
CA ILE A 115 -12.87 -6.84 16.02
C ILE A 115 -14.08 -7.51 16.70
N ARG A 116 -13.81 -8.37 17.68
CA ARG A 116 -14.87 -9.06 18.45
C ARG A 116 -15.75 -8.08 19.21
N ALA A 117 -15.15 -7.07 19.83
CA ALA A 117 -15.87 -6.07 20.63
C ALA A 117 -16.66 -5.09 19.76
N GLU A 118 -16.05 -4.61 18.68
CA GLU A 118 -16.62 -3.53 17.87
C GLU A 118 -17.45 -4.04 16.69
N ARG A 119 -17.20 -5.25 16.23
CA ARG A 119 -17.88 -5.86 15.09
C ARG A 119 -17.91 -4.92 13.87
N PRO A 120 -16.74 -4.43 13.41
CA PRO A 120 -16.71 -3.59 12.22
C PRO A 120 -17.08 -4.42 11.00
N GLY A 121 -17.80 -3.82 10.06
CA GLY A 121 -18.12 -4.45 8.79
C GLY A 121 -16.97 -4.45 7.81
N GLY A 122 -15.96 -3.60 8.05
CA GLY A 122 -14.78 -3.53 7.20
C GLY A 122 -13.54 -3.12 7.96
N VAL A 123 -12.38 -3.41 7.37
CA VAL A 123 -11.08 -3.06 7.94
C VAL A 123 -10.17 -2.48 6.85
N LEU A 124 -9.43 -1.43 7.19
CA LEU A 124 -8.41 -0.83 6.35
C LEU A 124 -7.04 -1.18 6.92
N LEU A 125 -6.21 -1.87 6.14
CA LEU A 125 -4.90 -2.37 6.56
C LEU A 125 -3.76 -1.46 6.14
N THR A 126 -3.91 -0.73 5.02
CA THR A 126 -2.81 -0.06 4.35
C THR A 126 -2.33 1.23 5.02
N PHE A 127 -3.04 1.67 6.07
CA PHE A 127 -2.66 2.88 6.80
C PHE A 127 -1.78 2.58 8.02
N GLY A 128 -1.38 1.32 8.19
CA GLY A 128 -0.56 0.87 9.31
C GLY A 128 0.86 0.48 8.95
N GLY A 129 1.29 0.79 7.74
CA GLY A 129 2.62 0.41 7.26
C GLY A 129 2.80 -1.10 7.28
N GLN A 130 4.05 -1.55 7.27
CA GLN A 130 4.37 -2.99 7.23
C GLN A 130 3.78 -3.74 8.42
N THR A 131 3.76 -3.11 9.59
CA THR A 131 3.19 -3.72 10.79
C THR A 131 1.70 -4.03 10.58
N GLY A 132 0.96 -3.08 10.01
CA GLY A 132 -0.46 -3.27 9.72
C GLY A 132 -0.70 -4.37 8.68
N LEU A 133 0.10 -4.38 7.62
CA LEU A 133 -0.02 -5.39 6.57
C LEU A 133 0.27 -6.79 7.12
N ASN A 134 1.35 -6.94 7.89
CA ASN A 134 1.71 -8.23 8.49
C ASN A 134 0.62 -8.73 9.42
N CYS A 135 0.07 -7.83 10.24
CA CYS A 135 -1.03 -8.16 11.15
C CYS A 135 -2.25 -8.63 10.37
N GLY A 136 -2.59 -7.91 9.28
CA GLY A 136 -3.72 -8.26 8.42
C GLY A 136 -3.57 -9.64 7.79
N VAL A 137 -2.38 -9.95 7.28
CA VAL A 137 -2.11 -11.27 6.68
C VAL A 137 -2.26 -12.38 7.73
N ALA A 138 -1.73 -12.15 8.94
CA ALA A 138 -1.84 -13.13 10.03
C ALA A 138 -3.30 -13.37 10.43
N LEU A 139 -4.10 -12.31 10.52
CA LEU A 139 -5.51 -12.42 10.86
C LEU A 139 -6.30 -13.14 9.76
N GLN A 140 -5.98 -12.86 8.51
CA GLN A 140 -6.62 -13.54 7.37
C GLN A 140 -6.32 -15.03 7.38
N ARG A 141 -5.07 -15.39 7.60
CA ARG A 141 -4.66 -16.81 7.65
C ARG A 141 -5.29 -17.55 8.82
N ALA A 142 -5.55 -16.85 9.92
CA ALA A 142 -6.22 -17.43 11.07
C ALA A 142 -7.75 -17.49 10.93
N GLY A 143 -8.29 -16.93 9.82
CA GLY A 143 -9.73 -16.94 9.57
C GLY A 143 -10.54 -15.94 10.39
N ILE A 144 -9.86 -14.96 11.01
CA ILE A 144 -10.53 -14.03 11.94
C ILE A 144 -11.48 -13.09 11.20
N PHE A 145 -11.09 -12.57 10.04
CA PHE A 145 -11.96 -11.68 9.28
C PHE A 145 -13.25 -12.37 8.86
N ASP A 146 -13.15 -13.61 8.39
CA ASP A 146 -14.33 -14.40 8.02
C ASP A 146 -15.20 -14.73 9.24
N LYS A 147 -14.53 -15.08 10.36
CA LYS A 147 -15.24 -15.44 11.60
C LYS A 147 -16.15 -14.32 12.09
N TYR A 148 -15.69 -13.07 11.97
CA TYR A 148 -16.45 -11.92 12.46
C TYR A 148 -17.10 -11.10 11.33
N ASN A 149 -17.12 -11.66 10.13
CA ASN A 149 -17.74 -11.05 8.95
C ASN A 149 -17.23 -9.63 8.71
N CYS A 150 -15.90 -9.46 8.82
CA CYS A 150 -15.21 -8.18 8.64
C CYS A 150 -14.49 -8.21 7.30
N ARG A 151 -14.89 -7.34 6.38
CA ARG A 151 -14.35 -7.31 5.03
C ARG A 151 -13.11 -6.45 4.96
N ILE A 152 -12.06 -6.93 4.27
CA ILE A 152 -10.89 -6.11 3.99
C ILE A 152 -11.25 -5.14 2.87
N LEU A 153 -11.08 -3.87 3.14
CA LEU A 153 -11.41 -2.78 2.21
C LEU A 153 -10.14 -2.22 1.59
N GLY A 154 -10.28 -1.67 0.39
CA GLY A 154 -9.14 -1.13 -0.34
C GLY A 154 -8.36 -2.23 -1.04
N THR A 155 -7.04 -2.26 -0.87
CA THR A 155 -6.20 -3.25 -1.52
C THR A 155 -6.57 -4.67 -1.06
N PRO A 156 -6.90 -5.59 -1.99
CA PRO A 156 -7.24 -6.96 -1.61
C PRO A 156 -6.09 -7.68 -0.92
N ILE A 157 -6.42 -8.55 0.03
CA ILE A 157 -5.39 -9.25 0.81
C ILE A 157 -4.50 -10.13 -0.07
N GLU A 158 -5.06 -10.67 -1.14
CA GLU A 158 -4.28 -11.49 -2.08
C GLU A 158 -3.20 -10.66 -2.77
N ALA A 159 -3.52 -9.42 -3.12
CA ALA A 159 -2.55 -8.50 -3.71
C ALA A 159 -1.44 -8.16 -2.70
N ILE A 160 -1.81 -7.94 -1.44
CA ILE A 160 -0.83 -7.69 -0.38
C ILE A 160 0.13 -8.88 -0.25
N ILE A 161 -0.41 -10.09 -0.17
CA ILE A 161 0.39 -11.31 -0.05
C ILE A 161 1.31 -11.47 -1.26
N ASP A 162 0.77 -11.31 -2.47
CA ASP A 162 1.53 -11.48 -3.72
C ASP A 162 2.67 -10.48 -3.83
N THR A 163 2.45 -9.23 -3.43
CA THR A 163 3.47 -8.18 -3.54
C THR A 163 4.51 -8.25 -2.44
N GLU A 164 4.19 -8.84 -1.29
CA GLU A 164 5.15 -9.01 -0.20
C GLU A 164 6.11 -10.16 -0.45
N ASP A 165 5.70 -11.17 -1.20
CA ASP A 165 6.55 -12.31 -1.52
C ASP A 165 7.32 -12.03 -2.80
N ARG A 166 8.65 -11.96 -2.72
CA ARG A 166 9.50 -11.58 -3.85
C ARG A 166 9.38 -12.55 -5.03
N LYS A 167 9.24 -13.83 -4.73
CA LYS A 167 9.13 -14.85 -5.79
C LYS A 167 7.78 -14.70 -6.51
N ILE A 168 6.70 -14.64 -5.74
CA ILE A 168 5.36 -14.50 -6.30
C ILE A 168 5.27 -13.18 -7.09
N PHE A 169 5.78 -12.08 -6.51
CA PHE A 169 5.77 -10.78 -7.19
C PHE A 169 6.49 -10.86 -8.54
N SER A 170 7.69 -11.45 -8.54
CA SER A 170 8.47 -11.61 -9.78
C SER A 170 7.68 -12.41 -10.83
N GLU A 171 7.02 -13.49 -10.42
CA GLU A 171 6.20 -14.32 -11.31
C GLU A 171 5.00 -13.52 -11.86
N ARG A 172 4.33 -12.75 -11.02
CA ARG A 172 3.20 -11.92 -11.45
C ARG A 172 3.64 -10.85 -12.45
N ILE A 173 4.80 -10.19 -12.18
CA ILE A 173 5.34 -9.18 -13.09
C ILE A 173 5.72 -9.81 -14.43
N ALA A 174 6.35 -10.98 -14.39
CA ALA A 174 6.71 -11.70 -15.63
C ALA A 174 5.47 -12.11 -16.44
N ALA A 175 4.39 -12.46 -15.75
CA ALA A 175 3.14 -12.89 -16.42
C ALA A 175 2.51 -11.75 -17.25
N ILE A 176 2.76 -10.49 -16.89
CA ILE A 176 2.27 -9.35 -17.67
C ILE A 176 3.31 -8.83 -18.66
N GLY A 177 4.42 -9.55 -18.84
CA GLY A 177 5.48 -9.19 -19.79
C GLY A 177 6.47 -8.17 -19.31
N GLU A 178 6.45 -7.85 -18.02
CA GLU A 178 7.34 -6.87 -17.41
C GLU A 178 8.47 -7.56 -16.65
N LYS A 179 9.41 -6.76 -16.17
CA LYS A 179 10.62 -7.28 -15.53
C LYS A 179 10.86 -6.65 -14.16
N VAL A 180 11.44 -7.44 -13.27
CA VAL A 180 12.00 -6.92 -12.02
C VAL A 180 13.53 -6.90 -12.17
N ALA A 181 14.21 -6.18 -11.30
CA ALA A 181 15.69 -6.19 -11.30
C ALA A 181 16.18 -7.62 -11.08
N PRO A 182 17.10 -8.11 -11.91
CA PRO A 182 17.63 -9.47 -11.71
C PRO A 182 18.24 -9.62 -10.31
N SER A 183 18.02 -10.77 -9.71
CA SER A 183 18.43 -11.01 -8.34
C SER A 183 18.79 -12.48 -8.14
N CYS A 184 19.67 -12.74 -7.17
CA CYS A 184 20.07 -14.10 -6.79
C CYS A 184 20.11 -14.22 -5.28
N ALA A 185 19.56 -15.33 -4.75
CA ALA A 185 19.71 -15.69 -3.35
C ALA A 185 21.01 -16.49 -3.21
N VAL A 186 21.86 -16.12 -2.28
CA VAL A 186 23.15 -16.77 -2.06
C VAL A 186 23.35 -17.07 -0.57
N TYR A 187 24.20 -18.06 -0.28
CA TYR A 187 24.39 -18.59 1.07
C TYR A 187 25.85 -18.55 1.51
N SER A 188 26.74 -18.05 0.66
CA SER A 188 28.14 -17.91 0.98
C SER A 188 28.75 -16.70 0.28
N VAL A 189 29.91 -16.27 0.74
CA VAL A 189 30.64 -15.15 0.13
C VAL A 189 31.00 -15.48 -1.31
N GLN A 190 31.45 -16.70 -1.57
CA GLN A 190 31.83 -17.08 -2.94
C GLN A 190 30.64 -17.09 -3.88
N GLU A 191 29.48 -17.59 -3.42
CA GLU A 191 28.24 -17.53 -4.20
C GLU A 191 27.83 -16.09 -4.50
N ALA A 192 28.01 -15.19 -3.54
CA ALA A 192 27.71 -13.75 -3.72
C ALA A 192 28.58 -13.16 -4.83
N ILE A 193 29.88 -13.45 -4.81
CA ILE A 193 30.81 -12.97 -5.83
C ILE A 193 30.43 -13.50 -7.21
N ASP A 194 30.14 -14.80 -7.30
CA ASP A 194 29.76 -15.43 -8.56
C ASP A 194 28.46 -14.80 -9.11
N ALA A 195 27.48 -14.58 -8.24
CA ALA A 195 26.22 -13.94 -8.63
C ALA A 195 26.46 -12.51 -9.14
N ALA A 196 27.28 -11.75 -8.45
CA ALA A 196 27.57 -10.37 -8.85
C ALA A 196 28.31 -10.28 -10.18
N GLU A 197 29.24 -11.20 -10.43
CA GLU A 197 29.95 -11.25 -11.71
C GLU A 197 29.00 -11.57 -12.85
N LYS A 198 28.00 -12.41 -12.59
CA LYS A 198 26.98 -12.76 -13.58
C LYS A 198 26.02 -11.60 -13.83
N LEU A 199 25.61 -10.89 -12.77
CA LEU A 199 24.69 -9.74 -12.86
C LEU A 199 25.35 -8.49 -13.42
N GLY A 200 26.64 -8.35 -13.15
CA GLY A 200 27.40 -7.14 -13.50
C GLY A 200 27.32 -6.07 -12.41
N TYR A 201 28.50 -5.57 -12.00
CA TYR A 201 28.57 -4.48 -11.00
C TYR A 201 28.03 -3.18 -11.59
N PRO A 202 27.49 -2.28 -10.77
CA PRO A 202 27.29 -2.41 -9.32
C PRO A 202 26.11 -3.32 -8.96
N VAL A 203 26.19 -3.89 -7.76
CA VAL A 203 25.12 -4.70 -7.21
C VAL A 203 24.70 -4.15 -5.85
N MET A 204 23.51 -4.55 -5.42
CA MET A 204 23.03 -4.28 -4.06
C MET A 204 22.97 -5.61 -3.32
N ALA A 205 23.57 -5.65 -2.14
CA ALA A 205 23.52 -6.83 -1.27
C ALA A 205 22.61 -6.52 -0.10
N ARG A 206 21.69 -7.44 0.22
CA ARG A 206 20.75 -7.29 1.32
C ARG A 206 20.62 -8.62 2.07
N ALA A 207 20.74 -8.55 3.40
CA ALA A 207 20.45 -9.72 4.23
C ALA A 207 18.95 -10.03 4.14
N ALA A 208 18.62 -11.30 3.93
CA ALA A 208 17.24 -11.71 3.68
C ALA A 208 16.31 -11.46 4.89
N PHE A 209 16.87 -11.53 6.10
CA PHE A 209 16.08 -11.47 7.33
C PHE A 209 16.62 -10.44 8.33
N SER A 210 17.19 -9.33 7.86
CA SER A 210 17.74 -8.32 8.77
C SER A 210 16.69 -7.24 9.07
N LEU A 211 16.63 -6.88 10.34
CA LEU A 211 15.85 -5.74 10.81
C LEU A 211 16.79 -4.52 10.88
N GLY A 212 16.29 -3.38 10.41
CA GLY A 212 17.01 -2.11 10.56
C GLY A 212 18.10 -1.82 9.54
N GLY A 213 18.13 -2.53 8.42
CA GLY A 213 19.05 -2.22 7.32
C GLY A 213 20.51 -2.62 7.54
N LEU A 214 20.81 -3.28 8.65
CA LEU A 214 22.15 -3.79 8.91
C LEU A 214 22.46 -4.93 7.94
N GLY A 215 23.64 -4.88 7.31
CA GLY A 215 24.08 -5.90 6.39
C GLY A 215 23.54 -5.69 4.96
N SER A 216 23.13 -4.46 4.62
CA SER A 216 22.74 -4.14 3.26
C SER A 216 23.56 -2.95 2.76
N GLY A 217 23.83 -2.92 1.45
CA GLY A 217 24.59 -1.84 0.84
C GLY A 217 24.88 -2.11 -0.62
N PHE A 218 25.42 -1.08 -1.27
CA PHE A 218 25.86 -1.18 -2.65
C PHE A 218 27.32 -1.59 -2.71
N ALA A 219 27.67 -2.38 -3.71
CA ALA A 219 29.06 -2.75 -4.00
C ALA A 219 29.35 -2.44 -5.46
N ASP A 220 30.36 -1.65 -5.70
CA ASP A 220 30.78 -1.28 -7.04
C ASP A 220 31.79 -2.27 -7.64
N ASN A 221 32.37 -3.10 -6.77
CA ASN A 221 33.39 -4.05 -7.18
C ASN A 221 33.40 -5.26 -6.23
N LYS A 222 34.19 -6.26 -6.59
CA LYS A 222 34.34 -7.52 -5.87
C LYS A 222 34.79 -7.33 -4.41
N GLU A 223 35.73 -6.42 -4.18
CA GLU A 223 36.28 -6.19 -2.83
C GLU A 223 35.23 -5.62 -1.88
N GLU A 224 34.46 -4.64 -2.35
CA GLU A 224 33.37 -4.06 -1.57
C GLU A 224 32.30 -5.10 -1.27
N LEU A 225 31.96 -5.92 -2.27
CA LEU A 225 30.95 -6.98 -2.09
C LEU A 225 31.43 -8.01 -1.07
N LYS A 226 32.69 -8.40 -1.13
CA LYS A 226 33.27 -9.37 -0.20
C LYS A 226 33.10 -8.89 1.25
N THR A 227 33.40 -7.62 1.50
CA THR A 227 33.26 -7.02 2.83
C THR A 227 31.80 -7.03 3.29
N LEU A 228 30.88 -6.59 2.42
CA LEU A 228 29.44 -6.59 2.74
C LEU A 228 28.92 -8.00 3.02
N ALA A 229 29.30 -8.94 2.16
CA ALA A 229 28.84 -10.33 2.26
C ALA A 229 29.33 -11.00 3.57
N LEU A 230 30.57 -10.75 3.95
CA LEU A 230 31.11 -11.26 5.22
C LEU A 230 30.33 -10.73 6.41
N GLN A 231 30.03 -9.43 6.41
CA GLN A 231 29.26 -8.81 7.48
C GLN A 231 27.82 -9.35 7.53
N ALA A 232 27.18 -9.40 6.38
CA ALA A 232 25.76 -9.83 6.30
C ALA A 232 25.58 -11.29 6.67
N LEU A 233 26.46 -12.18 6.18
CA LEU A 233 26.35 -13.61 6.43
C LEU A 233 26.78 -14.01 7.85
N ALA A 234 27.42 -13.09 8.59
CA ALA A 234 27.68 -13.31 10.01
C ALA A 234 26.39 -13.30 10.83
N HIS A 235 25.34 -12.64 10.36
CA HIS A 235 24.08 -12.45 11.09
C HIS A 235 22.84 -12.97 10.33
N SER A 236 23.02 -13.48 9.12
CA SER A 236 21.93 -13.99 8.30
C SER A 236 22.41 -15.22 7.55
N SER A 237 21.53 -16.20 7.41
CA SER A 237 21.87 -17.42 6.66
C SER A 237 21.76 -17.22 5.14
N GLN A 238 21.18 -16.11 4.70
CA GLN A 238 20.92 -15.87 3.29
C GLN A 238 21.16 -14.40 2.96
N LEU A 239 21.75 -14.17 1.80
CA LEU A 239 21.99 -12.83 1.25
C LEU A 239 21.35 -12.76 -0.13
N ILE A 240 20.72 -11.65 -0.43
CA ILE A 240 20.14 -11.39 -1.76
C ILE A 240 21.06 -10.42 -2.49
N ILE A 241 21.48 -10.80 -3.68
CA ILE A 241 22.30 -9.94 -4.56
C ILE A 241 21.41 -9.48 -5.71
N ASP A 242 21.17 -8.17 -5.76
CA ASP A 242 20.33 -7.55 -6.78
C ASP A 242 21.20 -6.74 -7.75
N LYS A 243 20.86 -6.75 -9.03
CA LYS A 243 21.42 -5.80 -9.99
C LYS A 243 21.06 -4.39 -9.52
N SER A 244 22.07 -3.52 -9.39
CA SER A 244 21.83 -2.14 -8.97
C SER A 244 21.12 -1.36 -10.08
N LEU A 245 20.09 -0.62 -9.71
CA LEU A 245 19.41 0.31 -10.60
C LEU A 245 19.79 1.77 -10.30
N LYS A 246 20.90 1.95 -9.55
CA LYS A 246 21.39 3.29 -9.23
C LYS A 246 21.62 4.08 -10.51
N GLY A 247 21.06 5.30 -10.55
CA GLY A 247 21.14 6.17 -11.73
C GLY A 247 19.99 6.02 -12.70
N TRP A 248 19.13 5.01 -12.52
CA TRP A 248 17.92 4.89 -13.33
C TRP A 248 16.90 5.93 -12.87
N LYS A 249 16.03 6.32 -13.78
CA LYS A 249 14.92 7.21 -13.43
C LYS A 249 13.90 6.40 -12.62
N GLU A 250 13.53 6.92 -11.47
CA GLU A 250 12.48 6.31 -10.63
C GLU A 250 11.17 7.04 -10.91
N VAL A 251 10.14 6.29 -11.24
CA VAL A 251 8.80 6.82 -11.49
C VAL A 251 7.83 6.00 -10.64
N GLU A 252 6.96 6.70 -9.94
CA GLU A 252 5.99 6.08 -9.05
C GLU A 252 4.59 6.49 -9.46
N TYR A 253 3.65 5.56 -9.39
CA TYR A 253 2.25 5.81 -9.69
C TYR A 253 1.39 5.41 -8.51
N GLU A 254 0.51 6.32 -8.10
CA GLU A 254 -0.59 5.96 -7.23
C GLU A 254 -1.73 5.45 -8.11
N VAL A 255 -2.27 4.30 -7.77
CA VAL A 255 -3.32 3.66 -8.58
C VAL A 255 -4.58 3.50 -7.73
N VAL A 256 -5.68 4.08 -8.20
CA VAL A 256 -6.98 3.95 -7.52
C VAL A 256 -7.93 3.26 -8.49
N ARG A 257 -8.56 2.19 -8.02
CA ARG A 257 -9.48 1.38 -8.82
C ARG A 257 -10.76 1.14 -8.04
N ASP A 258 -11.89 1.38 -8.67
CA ASP A 258 -13.18 1.23 -7.99
C ASP A 258 -13.85 -0.12 -8.30
N ALA A 259 -15.03 -0.33 -7.73
CA ALA A 259 -15.78 -1.59 -7.91
C ALA A 259 -16.28 -1.80 -9.34
N TYR A 260 -16.29 -0.76 -10.15
CA TYR A 260 -16.72 -0.82 -11.56
C TYR A 260 -15.56 -0.97 -12.53
N ASP A 261 -14.37 -1.21 -11.99
CA ASP A 261 -13.15 -1.37 -12.79
C ASP A 261 -12.66 -0.07 -13.44
N ASN A 262 -13.12 1.07 -12.97
CA ASN A 262 -12.54 2.35 -13.38
C ASN A 262 -11.18 2.48 -12.69
N CYS A 263 -10.17 2.86 -13.46
CA CYS A 263 -8.81 2.96 -12.95
C CYS A 263 -8.25 4.34 -13.26
N ILE A 264 -7.65 4.96 -12.26
CA ILE A 264 -7.00 6.26 -12.41
C ILE A 264 -5.61 6.17 -11.80
N THR A 265 -4.74 6.72 -12.58
CA THR A 265 -3.36 6.73 -12.11
C THR A 265 -2.86 8.16 -11.95
N UNK A 266 -2.16 8.74 -10.58
CA UNK A 266 -1.64 9.95 -10.21
C UNK A 266 -0.18 9.77 -10.11
N CYS A 267 0.48 10.57 -10.63
CA CYS A 267 1.93 10.56 -10.50
C CYS A 267 2.49 11.90 -10.05
#